data_f3eef96e12420f318aaec8f3c6641661
#
_entry.id   f3eef96e12420f318aaec8f3c6641661
#
_cell.length_a   1.000
_cell.length_b   1.000
_cell.length_c   1.000
_cell.angle_alpha   90.00
_cell.angle_beta   90.00
_cell.angle_gamma   90.00
#
_symmetry.space_group_name_H-M   'P 1'
#
loop_
_entity.id
_entity.type
_entity.pdbx_description
1 polymer ?
#
loop_
_entity_poly.entity_id
_entity_poly.type
_entity_poly.pdbx_seq_one_letter_code
_entity_poly.pdbx_strand_id
1 'polypeptide(L)'
;MMRQALLAISFTLTAVAAGVIDRVAVVVGNQVITEFEVLLEVRLTEFFNGQALDLGSDQRKAAAERLVDQQLIRNEMQIGGYPMPVESEGDAVLRKFRQDNYPGIPAFRAALENHGLTEDEVKRHLLWQAAAMHFTDLRFHMTMAAPATAQAEPAADRSQSADRSADTTVEDQMEVWLKEARSNTRIQFKKGAFQ
;
A
#
# COMPACT_ATOMS: atom_id res chain seq x y z
N MET A 1 16.07 -77.28 -3.23
CA MET A 1 16.10 -76.11 -2.32
C MET A 1 15.93 -74.81 -3.18
N MET A 2 14.69 -74.33 -3.37
CA MET A 2 14.39 -73.12 -4.15
C MET A 2 14.34 -71.94 -3.20
N ARG A 3 15.27 -70.97 -3.39
CA ARG A 3 15.25 -69.67 -2.70
C ARG A 3 14.39 -68.72 -3.51
N GLN A 4 13.20 -68.37 -3.00
CA GLN A 4 12.36 -67.31 -3.54
C GLN A 4 12.90 -65.97 -3.01
N ALA A 5 13.32 -65.10 -3.94
CA ALA A 5 13.67 -63.70 -3.66
C ALA A 5 12.38 -62.83 -3.75
N LEU A 6 11.93 -62.30 -2.63
CA LEU A 6 10.86 -61.30 -2.58
C LEU A 6 11.44 -59.92 -2.95
N LEU A 7 11.02 -59.40 -4.09
CA LEU A 7 11.32 -58.06 -4.52
C LEU A 7 10.30 -57.10 -3.90
N ALA A 8 10.71 -56.29 -2.91
CA ALA A 8 9.89 -55.25 -2.32
C ALA A 8 9.96 -53.99 -3.19
N ILE A 9 8.90 -53.69 -3.88
CA ILE A 9 8.75 -52.44 -4.66
C ILE A 9 8.30 -51.34 -3.67
N SER A 10 9.23 -50.44 -3.29
CA SER A 10 8.93 -49.25 -2.51
C SER A 10 8.31 -48.18 -3.43
N PHE A 11 7.02 -47.94 -3.26
CA PHE A 11 6.28 -46.85 -3.94
C PHE A 11 6.54 -45.56 -3.18
N THR A 12 7.43 -44.70 -3.67
CA THR A 12 7.67 -43.37 -3.12
C THR A 12 6.56 -42.45 -3.59
N LEU A 13 5.64 -42.10 -2.69
CA LEU A 13 4.59 -41.12 -2.90
C LEU A 13 5.21 -39.72 -2.90
N THR A 14 5.47 -39.14 -4.08
CA THR A 14 5.86 -37.75 -4.22
C THR A 14 4.63 -36.88 -3.93
N ALA A 15 4.58 -36.23 -2.74
CA ALA A 15 3.62 -35.19 -2.45
C ALA A 15 3.92 -33.98 -3.35
N VAL A 16 3.11 -33.77 -4.40
CA VAL A 16 3.11 -32.51 -5.15
C VAL A 16 2.53 -31.46 -4.21
N ALA A 17 3.35 -30.57 -3.71
CA ALA A 17 2.88 -29.39 -3.02
C ALA A 17 2.06 -28.56 -4.02
N ALA A 18 0.74 -28.59 -3.88
CA ALA A 18 -0.15 -27.68 -4.61
C ALA A 18 0.21 -26.26 -4.19
N GLY A 19 0.95 -25.53 -5.04
CA GLY A 19 1.20 -24.12 -4.83
C GLY A 19 -0.15 -23.40 -4.72
N VAL A 20 -0.33 -22.63 -3.68
CA VAL A 20 -1.52 -21.75 -3.55
C VAL A 20 -1.47 -20.79 -4.73
N ILE A 21 -2.36 -20.98 -5.71
CA ILE A 21 -2.54 -20.05 -6.81
C ILE A 21 -3.36 -18.89 -6.24
N ASP A 22 -2.68 -17.77 -5.96
CA ASP A 22 -3.34 -16.56 -5.50
C ASP A 22 -4.25 -16.01 -6.62
N ARG A 23 -5.44 -15.57 -6.24
CA ARG A 23 -6.42 -15.09 -7.22
C ARG A 23 -6.22 -13.61 -7.47
N VAL A 24 -6.43 -13.20 -8.72
CA VAL A 24 -6.47 -11.79 -9.10
C VAL A 24 -7.76 -11.15 -8.60
N ALA A 25 -7.65 -10.14 -7.75
CA ALA A 25 -8.77 -9.33 -7.26
C ALA A 25 -9.05 -8.12 -8.15
N VAL A 26 -7.99 -7.38 -8.55
CA VAL A 26 -8.11 -6.19 -9.41
C VAL A 26 -6.99 -6.19 -10.45
N VAL A 27 -7.28 -5.65 -11.63
CA VAL A 27 -6.27 -5.31 -12.65
C VAL A 27 -6.22 -3.80 -12.78
N VAL A 28 -5.02 -3.22 -12.66
CA VAL A 28 -4.75 -1.78 -12.76
C VAL A 28 -3.74 -1.57 -13.89
N GLY A 29 -4.20 -1.15 -15.05
CA GLY A 29 -3.36 -1.07 -16.24
C GLY A 29 -2.79 -2.43 -16.64
N ASN A 30 -1.48 -2.61 -16.48
CA ASN A 30 -0.74 -3.86 -16.70
C ASN A 30 -0.31 -4.57 -15.41
N GLN A 31 -0.71 -4.05 -14.25
CA GLN A 31 -0.42 -4.62 -12.94
C GLN A 31 -1.65 -5.36 -12.38
N VAL A 32 -1.41 -6.30 -11.49
CA VAL A 32 -2.47 -7.05 -10.81
C VAL A 32 -2.37 -6.85 -9.31
N ILE A 33 -3.52 -6.80 -8.65
CA ILE A 33 -3.68 -6.87 -7.21
C ILE A 33 -4.36 -8.19 -6.91
N THR A 34 -3.79 -8.97 -6.00
CA THR A 34 -4.26 -10.30 -5.65
C THR A 34 -5.20 -10.28 -4.44
N GLU A 35 -5.94 -11.38 -4.23
CA GLU A 35 -6.78 -11.54 -3.03
C GLU A 35 -5.93 -11.55 -1.75
N PHE A 36 -4.73 -12.11 -1.81
CA PHE A 36 -3.79 -12.08 -0.68
C PHE A 36 -3.39 -10.66 -0.30
N GLU A 37 -3.04 -9.82 -1.29
CA GLU A 37 -2.70 -8.42 -1.05
C GLU A 37 -3.88 -7.63 -0.47
N VAL A 38 -5.10 -7.90 -0.94
CA VAL A 38 -6.32 -7.30 -0.37
C VAL A 38 -6.50 -7.69 1.09
N LEU A 39 -6.36 -8.98 1.42
CA LEU A 39 -6.47 -9.45 2.80
C LEU A 39 -5.36 -8.89 3.71
N LEU A 40 -4.14 -8.77 3.18
CA LEU A 40 -3.03 -8.15 3.89
C LEU A 40 -3.30 -6.67 4.17
N GLU A 41 -3.82 -5.94 3.19
CA GLU A 41 -4.18 -4.52 3.36
C GLU A 41 -5.29 -4.33 4.41
N VAL A 42 -6.30 -5.21 4.47
CA VAL A 42 -7.30 -5.19 5.54
C VAL A 42 -6.62 -5.36 6.90
N ARG A 43 -5.80 -6.41 7.07
CA ARG A 43 -5.09 -6.68 8.33
C ARG A 43 -4.22 -5.51 8.78
N LEU A 44 -3.47 -4.92 7.86
CA LEU A 44 -2.64 -3.75 8.13
C LEU A 44 -3.49 -2.54 8.55
N THR A 45 -4.56 -2.25 7.82
CA THR A 45 -5.46 -1.14 8.14
C THR A 45 -6.07 -1.28 9.54
N GLU A 46 -6.61 -2.44 9.87
CA GLU A 46 -7.22 -2.70 11.17
C GLU A 46 -6.18 -2.64 12.30
N PHE A 47 -4.98 -3.19 12.07
CA PHE A 47 -3.86 -3.13 12.99
C PHE A 47 -3.43 -1.68 13.29
N PHE A 48 -3.26 -0.83 12.27
CA PHE A 48 -2.85 0.56 12.46
C PHE A 48 -3.94 1.42 13.10
N ASN A 49 -5.22 1.08 12.88
CA ASN A 49 -6.37 1.74 13.49
C ASN A 49 -6.69 1.21 14.90
N GLY A 50 -5.99 0.17 15.38
CA GLY A 50 -6.26 -0.46 16.67
C GLY A 50 -7.65 -1.12 16.73
N GLN A 51 -8.19 -1.54 15.58
CA GLN A 51 -9.50 -2.15 15.44
C GLN A 51 -9.39 -3.68 15.48
N ALA A 52 -10.49 -4.35 15.83
CA ALA A 52 -10.57 -5.80 15.72
C ALA A 52 -10.61 -6.21 14.25
N LEU A 53 -9.95 -7.32 13.90
CA LEU A 53 -9.88 -7.82 12.54
C LEU A 53 -11.25 -8.18 11.98
N ASP A 54 -11.67 -7.51 10.92
CA ASP A 54 -12.85 -7.79 10.12
C ASP A 54 -12.47 -8.05 8.65
N LEU A 55 -12.62 -9.30 8.20
CA LEU A 55 -12.36 -9.72 6.83
C LEU A 55 -13.63 -9.75 5.97
N GLY A 56 -14.67 -9.00 6.34
CA GLY A 56 -15.91 -8.89 5.59
C GLY A 56 -15.75 -8.32 4.18
N SER A 57 -16.78 -8.51 3.35
CA SER A 57 -16.74 -8.08 1.94
C SER A 57 -16.51 -6.58 1.77
N ASP A 58 -17.06 -5.77 2.66
CA ASP A 58 -16.94 -4.31 2.59
C ASP A 58 -15.52 -3.85 2.91
N GLN A 59 -14.89 -4.44 3.94
CA GLN A 59 -13.49 -4.17 4.28
C GLN A 59 -12.54 -4.58 3.16
N ARG A 60 -12.78 -5.76 2.55
CA ARG A 60 -11.99 -6.21 1.40
C ARG A 60 -12.15 -5.29 0.19
N LYS A 61 -13.37 -4.83 -0.09
CA LYS A 61 -13.60 -3.87 -1.17
C LYS A 61 -12.90 -2.54 -0.92
N ALA A 62 -13.03 -1.98 0.29
CA ALA A 62 -12.34 -0.74 0.67
C ALA A 62 -10.82 -0.89 0.61
N ALA A 63 -10.27 -2.02 1.03
CA ALA A 63 -8.84 -2.32 0.92
C ALA A 63 -8.39 -2.41 -0.54
N ALA A 64 -9.17 -3.04 -1.41
CA ALA A 64 -8.87 -3.11 -2.84
C ALA A 64 -8.85 -1.74 -3.51
N GLU A 65 -9.76 -0.84 -3.14
CA GLU A 65 -9.77 0.55 -3.62
C GLU A 65 -8.50 1.30 -3.17
N ARG A 66 -8.08 1.15 -1.90
CA ARG A 66 -6.81 1.75 -1.43
C ARG A 66 -5.59 1.21 -2.17
N LEU A 67 -5.56 -0.10 -2.43
CA LEU A 67 -4.47 -0.71 -3.21
C LEU A 67 -4.42 -0.21 -4.66
N VAL A 68 -5.57 0.09 -5.27
CA VAL A 68 -5.62 0.74 -6.58
C VAL A 68 -4.92 2.10 -6.51
N ASP A 69 -5.25 2.94 -5.52
CA ASP A 69 -4.61 4.25 -5.36
C ASP A 69 -3.11 4.12 -5.09
N GLN A 70 -2.72 3.20 -4.22
CA GLN A 70 -1.30 2.90 -3.98
C GLN A 70 -0.58 2.48 -5.26
N GLN A 71 -1.22 1.68 -6.13
CA GLN A 71 -0.62 1.25 -7.39
C GLN A 71 -0.45 2.41 -8.37
N LEU A 72 -1.42 3.34 -8.43
CA LEU A 72 -1.32 4.56 -9.26
C LEU A 72 -0.17 5.45 -8.78
N ILE A 73 -0.04 5.65 -7.46
CA ILE A 73 1.06 6.40 -6.85
C ILE A 73 2.41 5.74 -7.18
N ARG A 74 2.53 4.42 -7.02
CA ARG A 74 3.76 3.69 -7.36
C ARG A 74 4.15 3.85 -8.82
N ASN A 75 3.18 3.77 -9.72
CA ASN A 75 3.41 3.96 -11.15
C ASN A 75 3.93 5.38 -11.45
N GLU A 76 3.31 6.39 -10.85
CA GLU A 76 3.76 7.78 -10.99
C GLU A 76 5.17 7.98 -10.42
N MET A 77 5.44 7.43 -9.25
CA MET A 77 6.77 7.50 -8.63
C MET A 77 7.84 6.87 -9.53
N GLN A 78 7.55 5.72 -10.15
CA GLN A 78 8.46 5.06 -11.09
C GLN A 78 8.71 5.89 -12.34
N ILE A 79 7.65 6.41 -12.97
CA ILE A 79 7.75 7.20 -14.19
C ILE A 79 8.47 8.54 -13.94
N GLY A 80 8.14 9.18 -12.82
CA GLY A 80 8.71 10.48 -12.45
C GLY A 80 10.10 10.41 -11.80
N GLY A 81 10.63 9.20 -11.55
CA GLY A 81 11.95 9.02 -10.92
C GLY A 81 11.98 9.49 -9.46
N TYR A 82 10.85 9.44 -8.76
CA TYR A 82 10.80 9.79 -7.33
C TYR A 82 11.55 8.78 -6.48
N PRO A 83 12.13 9.22 -5.34
CA PRO A 83 12.86 8.33 -4.45
C PRO A 83 11.97 7.21 -3.94
N MET A 84 12.45 5.97 -4.04
CA MET A 84 11.80 4.81 -3.42
C MET A 84 12.41 4.58 -2.04
N PRO A 85 11.62 4.04 -1.08
CA PRO A 85 12.12 3.79 0.27
C PRO A 85 13.28 2.80 0.25
N VAL A 86 14.28 3.07 1.09
CA VAL A 86 15.44 2.18 1.26
C VAL A 86 15.12 1.18 2.38
N GLU A 87 15.21 -0.11 2.06
CA GLU A 87 14.85 -1.19 3.01
C GLU A 87 15.65 -1.11 4.33
N SER A 88 16.89 -0.62 4.28
CA SER A 88 17.72 -0.44 5.47
C SER A 88 17.18 0.57 6.50
N GLU A 89 16.28 1.45 6.10
CA GLU A 89 15.63 2.41 6.99
C GLU A 89 14.46 1.78 7.76
N GLY A 90 13.92 0.67 7.26
CA GLY A 90 12.73 0.02 7.78
C GLY A 90 12.84 -0.41 9.24
N ASP A 91 14.01 -0.89 9.65
CA ASP A 91 14.22 -1.34 11.04
C ASP A 91 14.19 -0.17 12.03
N ALA A 92 14.65 1.01 11.62
CA ALA A 92 14.59 2.22 12.45
C ALA A 92 13.15 2.72 12.57
N VAL A 93 12.40 2.75 11.47
CA VAL A 93 10.99 3.17 11.42
C VAL A 93 10.12 2.21 12.23
N LEU A 94 10.27 0.90 12.06
CA LEU A 94 9.54 -0.11 12.84
C LEU A 94 9.83 0.00 14.34
N ARG A 95 11.09 0.19 14.70
CA ARG A 95 11.49 0.36 16.11
C ARG A 95 10.84 1.59 16.73
N LYS A 96 10.86 2.73 16.02
CA LYS A 96 10.20 3.96 16.47
C LYS A 96 8.70 3.75 16.61
N PHE A 97 8.03 3.22 15.60
CA PHE A 97 6.59 2.91 15.63
C PHE A 97 6.21 2.06 16.85
N ARG A 98 6.98 0.99 17.10
CA ARG A 98 6.75 0.11 18.24
C ARG A 98 6.90 0.84 19.58
N GLN A 99 7.93 1.68 19.72
CA GLN A 99 8.18 2.45 20.94
C GLN A 99 7.08 3.47 21.23
N ASP A 100 6.55 4.10 20.18
CA ASP A 100 5.55 5.16 20.32
C ASP A 100 4.14 4.60 20.59
N ASN A 101 3.83 3.39 20.10
CA ASN A 101 2.47 2.87 20.10
C ASN A 101 2.23 1.69 21.07
N TYR A 102 3.29 1.06 21.59
CA TYR A 102 3.14 -0.15 22.41
C TYR A 102 3.98 -0.05 23.70
N PRO A 103 3.43 -0.51 24.84
CA PRO A 103 4.15 -0.46 26.13
C PRO A 103 5.36 -1.42 26.20
N GLY A 104 5.58 -2.24 25.16
CA GLY A 104 6.71 -3.14 25.08
C GLY A 104 6.57 -4.20 24.00
N ILE A 105 7.63 -4.97 23.79
CA ILE A 105 7.70 -6.03 22.77
C ILE A 105 6.57 -7.08 22.89
N PRO A 106 6.20 -7.57 24.10
CA PRO A 106 5.13 -8.57 24.22
C PRO A 106 3.78 -8.05 23.72
N ALA A 107 3.42 -6.79 24.03
CA ALA A 107 2.16 -6.19 23.59
C ALA A 107 2.12 -6.00 22.07
N PHE A 108 3.24 -5.55 21.47
CA PHE A 108 3.36 -5.44 20.02
C PHE A 108 3.23 -6.80 19.34
N ARG A 109 3.90 -7.84 19.85
CA ARG A 109 3.82 -9.20 19.30
C ARG A 109 2.40 -9.77 19.38
N ALA A 110 1.72 -9.58 20.51
CA ALA A 110 0.32 -9.99 20.65
C ALA A 110 -0.60 -9.26 19.65
N ALA A 111 -0.38 -7.98 19.39
CA ALA A 111 -1.14 -7.23 18.39
C ALA A 111 -0.90 -7.77 16.97
N LEU A 112 0.34 -8.12 16.62
CA LEU A 112 0.66 -8.77 15.33
C LEU A 112 -0.06 -10.12 15.19
N GLU A 113 0.01 -10.97 16.22
CA GLU A 113 -0.64 -12.28 16.25
C GLU A 113 -2.16 -12.18 16.07
N ASN A 114 -2.81 -11.22 16.76
CA ASN A 114 -4.24 -10.99 16.65
C ASN A 114 -4.70 -10.59 15.24
N HIS A 115 -3.81 -9.97 14.44
CA HIS A 115 -4.11 -9.58 13.07
C HIS A 115 -3.48 -10.53 12.04
N GLY A 116 -2.75 -11.56 12.47
CA GLY A 116 -2.04 -12.48 11.59
C GLY A 116 -0.99 -11.79 10.72
N LEU A 117 -0.26 -10.81 11.31
CA LEU A 117 0.77 -10.02 10.66
C LEU A 117 2.18 -10.42 11.15
N THR A 118 3.16 -10.19 10.29
CA THR A 118 4.58 -10.27 10.61
C THR A 118 5.19 -8.88 10.80
N GLU A 119 6.32 -8.79 11.50
CA GLU A 119 7.08 -7.54 11.63
C GLU A 119 7.53 -7.00 10.26
N ASP A 120 7.87 -7.88 9.32
CA ASP A 120 8.30 -7.49 7.97
C ASP A 120 7.16 -6.89 7.14
N GLU A 121 5.94 -7.36 7.29
CA GLU A 121 4.77 -6.77 6.62
C GLU A 121 4.48 -5.38 7.15
N VAL A 122 4.52 -5.18 8.47
CA VAL A 122 4.36 -3.88 9.10
C VAL A 122 5.50 -2.93 8.70
N LYS A 123 6.74 -3.42 8.69
CA LYS A 123 7.93 -2.65 8.26
C LYS A 123 7.77 -2.13 6.82
N ARG A 124 7.40 -3.02 5.89
CA ARG A 124 7.19 -2.64 4.48
C ARG A 124 6.07 -1.62 4.31
N HIS A 125 4.99 -1.77 5.08
CA HIS A 125 3.88 -0.81 5.05
C HIS A 125 4.30 0.57 5.57
N LEU A 126 5.04 0.64 6.67
CA LEU A 126 5.58 1.90 7.22
C LEU A 126 6.53 2.59 6.23
N LEU A 127 7.41 1.82 5.57
CA LEU A 127 8.29 2.35 4.53
C LEU A 127 7.48 2.90 3.35
N TRP A 128 6.45 2.17 2.93
CA TRP A 128 5.56 2.63 1.88
C TRP A 128 4.85 3.93 2.26
N GLN A 129 4.30 4.04 3.48
CA GLN A 129 3.68 5.27 3.97
C GLN A 129 4.66 6.45 3.92
N ALA A 130 5.89 6.25 4.39
CA ALA A 130 6.92 7.29 4.35
C ALA A 130 7.24 7.74 2.92
N ALA A 131 7.34 6.80 1.97
CA ALA A 131 7.56 7.10 0.57
C ALA A 131 6.39 7.87 -0.06
N ALA A 132 5.15 7.45 0.22
CA ALA A 132 3.96 8.11 -0.28
C ALA A 132 3.83 9.55 0.25
N MET A 133 4.14 9.77 1.53
CA MET A 133 4.19 11.13 2.11
C MET A 133 5.25 11.99 1.42
N HIS A 134 6.46 11.46 1.26
CA HIS A 134 7.53 12.18 0.58
C HIS A 134 7.21 12.50 -0.89
N PHE A 135 6.58 11.57 -1.60
CA PHE A 135 6.06 11.80 -2.95
C PHE A 135 5.05 12.94 -2.96
N THR A 136 4.09 12.93 -2.03
CA THR A 136 3.07 13.97 -1.91
C THR A 136 3.69 15.34 -1.68
N ASP A 137 4.66 15.43 -0.77
CA ASP A 137 5.39 16.67 -0.50
C ASP A 137 6.14 17.19 -1.73
N LEU A 138 6.89 16.33 -2.40
CA LEU A 138 7.66 16.72 -3.58
C LEU A 138 6.77 17.13 -4.74
N ARG A 139 5.65 16.43 -4.97
CA ARG A 139 4.79 16.69 -6.13
C ARG A 139 3.95 17.93 -5.95
N PHE A 140 3.39 18.15 -4.77
CA PHE A 140 2.37 19.17 -4.55
C PHE A 140 2.90 20.41 -3.83
N HIS A 141 3.77 20.28 -2.82
CA HIS A 141 4.37 21.44 -2.15
C HIS A 141 5.41 22.17 -2.99
N MET A 142 6.25 21.47 -3.77
CA MET A 142 7.25 22.12 -4.63
C MET A 142 6.60 22.85 -5.82
N THR A 143 5.41 22.46 -6.26
CA THR A 143 4.70 23.16 -7.33
C THR A 143 4.21 24.53 -6.88
N MET A 144 3.95 24.72 -5.57
CA MET A 144 3.57 26.03 -5.01
C MET A 144 4.76 26.96 -4.81
N ALA A 145 6.00 26.45 -4.78
CA ALA A 145 7.22 27.22 -4.61
C ALA A 145 7.86 27.67 -5.93
N ALA A 146 7.29 27.33 -7.09
CA ALA A 146 7.78 27.83 -8.36
C ALA A 146 7.51 29.34 -8.43
N PRO A 147 8.54 30.21 -8.54
CA PRO A 147 8.32 31.65 -8.61
C PRO A 147 7.52 31.95 -9.86
N ALA A 148 6.39 32.65 -9.70
CA ALA A 148 5.72 33.30 -10.79
C ALA A 148 6.74 34.30 -11.40
N THR A 149 7.50 33.84 -12.39
CA THR A 149 8.36 34.70 -13.17
C THR A 149 7.50 35.64 -13.96
N ALA A 150 7.55 36.90 -13.50
CA ALA A 150 7.40 38.12 -14.24
C ALA A 150 6.06 38.36 -14.98
N GLN A 151 5.19 39.12 -14.32
CA GLN A 151 4.80 40.40 -14.94
C GLN A 151 4.39 41.36 -13.81
N ALA A 152 5.17 42.39 -13.62
CA ALA A 152 4.89 43.48 -12.71
C ALA A 152 3.71 44.31 -13.26
N GLU A 153 2.58 44.25 -12.57
CA GLU A 153 1.54 45.26 -12.63
C GLU A 153 1.28 45.80 -11.22
N PRO A 154 0.93 47.10 -11.07
CA PRO A 154 1.12 47.84 -9.83
C PRO A 154 0.13 47.45 -8.73
N ALA A 155 0.68 47.45 -7.52
CA ALA A 155 0.02 47.16 -6.27
C ALA A 155 -1.11 48.19 -5.95
N ALA A 156 -2.33 47.78 -6.13
CA ALA A 156 -3.47 48.32 -5.38
C ALA A 156 -4.57 47.25 -5.40
N ASP A 157 -4.92 46.75 -4.23
CA ASP A 157 -6.00 45.78 -3.96
C ASP A 157 -5.64 44.28 -3.92
N ARG A 158 -4.49 43.94 -3.30
CA ARG A 158 -4.06 42.56 -3.11
C ARG A 158 -4.42 41.91 -1.75
N SER A 159 -5.10 42.63 -0.88
CA SER A 159 -5.33 42.11 0.50
C SER A 159 -6.55 41.22 0.66
N GLN A 160 -7.41 41.07 -0.32
CA GLN A 160 -8.63 40.23 -0.20
C GLN A 160 -8.75 39.10 -1.24
N SER A 161 -7.94 39.09 -2.28
CA SER A 161 -7.97 38.04 -3.30
C SER A 161 -6.88 36.98 -3.12
N ALA A 162 -5.82 37.27 -2.40
CA ALA A 162 -4.74 36.32 -2.12
C ALA A 162 -5.15 35.22 -1.11
N ASP A 163 -6.16 35.47 -0.30
CA ASP A 163 -6.60 34.56 0.76
C ASP A 163 -7.59 33.47 0.27
N ARG A 164 -8.07 33.57 -0.96
CA ARG A 164 -9.01 32.60 -1.55
C ARG A 164 -8.40 31.66 -2.58
N SER A 165 -7.19 31.88 -3.00
CA SER A 165 -6.51 31.04 -4.01
C SER A 165 -5.45 30.09 -3.40
N ALA A 166 -5.19 30.20 -2.10
CA ALA A 166 -4.15 29.46 -1.40
C ALA A 166 -4.66 28.23 -0.62
N ASP A 167 -5.97 27.94 -0.65
CA ASP A 167 -6.55 26.91 0.22
C ASP A 167 -7.01 25.66 -0.53
N THR A 168 -6.39 25.32 -1.66
CA THR A 168 -6.45 23.96 -2.14
C THR A 168 -5.39 23.20 -1.35
N THR A 169 -5.83 22.45 -0.35
CA THR A 169 -4.91 21.67 0.48
C THR A 169 -4.15 20.63 -0.36
N VAL A 170 -3.03 20.15 0.13
CA VAL A 170 -2.28 19.07 -0.55
C VAL A 170 -3.16 17.84 -0.74
N GLU A 171 -4.06 17.61 0.22
CA GLU A 171 -5.04 16.54 0.16
C GLU A 171 -6.00 16.71 -1.02
N ASP A 172 -6.55 17.93 -1.23
CA ASP A 172 -7.45 18.23 -2.36
C ASP A 172 -6.72 18.02 -3.71
N GLN A 173 -5.46 18.46 -3.81
CA GLN A 173 -4.66 18.26 -5.02
C GLN A 173 -4.37 16.78 -5.29
N MET A 174 -4.08 16.00 -4.26
CA MET A 174 -3.90 14.56 -4.36
C MET A 174 -5.19 13.87 -4.80
N GLU A 175 -6.35 14.26 -4.23
CA GLU A 175 -7.65 13.70 -4.60
C GLU A 175 -7.97 13.97 -6.08
N VAL A 176 -7.79 15.22 -6.54
CA VAL A 176 -7.99 15.59 -7.95
C VAL A 176 -7.08 14.77 -8.85
N TRP A 177 -5.79 14.67 -8.51
CA TRP A 177 -4.83 13.89 -9.27
C TRP A 177 -5.19 12.39 -9.30
N LEU A 178 -5.55 11.80 -8.16
CA LEU A 178 -5.98 10.39 -8.10
C LEU A 178 -7.20 10.13 -8.96
N LYS A 179 -8.18 11.03 -8.94
CA LYS A 179 -9.37 10.94 -9.78
C LYS A 179 -9.02 10.95 -11.26
N GLU A 180 -8.12 11.82 -11.68
CA GLU A 180 -7.60 11.88 -13.04
C GLU A 180 -6.82 10.60 -13.41
N ALA A 181 -5.89 10.18 -12.56
CA ALA A 181 -5.10 8.96 -12.76
C ALA A 181 -5.99 7.72 -12.90
N ARG A 182 -7.04 7.61 -12.08
CA ARG A 182 -8.05 6.55 -12.18
C ARG A 182 -8.80 6.60 -13.51
N SER A 183 -9.19 7.79 -13.99
CA SER A 183 -9.92 7.95 -15.25
C SER A 183 -9.07 7.56 -16.47
N ASN A 184 -7.76 7.77 -16.39
CA ASN A 184 -6.80 7.50 -17.46
C ASN A 184 -6.24 6.06 -17.41
N THR A 185 -6.56 5.30 -16.36
CA THR A 185 -6.07 3.94 -16.18
C THR A 185 -7.20 2.93 -16.28
N ARG A 186 -6.97 1.83 -17.01
CA ARG A 186 -7.94 0.72 -17.05
C ARG A 186 -7.93 -0.02 -15.72
N ILE A 187 -9.01 0.11 -14.94
CA ILE A 187 -9.20 -0.59 -13.66
C ILE A 187 -10.33 -1.61 -13.80
N GLN A 188 -10.08 -2.86 -13.39
CA GLN A 188 -11.05 -3.95 -13.47
C GLN A 188 -11.08 -4.78 -12.19
N PHE A 189 -12.14 -4.66 -11.42
CA PHE A 189 -12.44 -5.52 -10.29
C PHE A 189 -12.98 -6.87 -10.79
N LYS A 190 -12.42 -7.97 -10.29
CA LYS A 190 -12.83 -9.32 -10.68
C LYS A 190 -14.07 -9.74 -9.91
N LYS A 191 -15.04 -10.33 -10.66
CA LYS A 191 -16.25 -10.87 -10.02
C LYS A 191 -15.88 -12.00 -9.05
N GLY A 192 -16.41 -11.93 -7.84
CA GLY A 192 -16.20 -12.94 -6.80
C GLY A 192 -14.99 -12.75 -5.91
N ALA A 193 -14.11 -11.77 -6.19
CA ALA A 193 -12.94 -11.51 -5.36
C ALA A 193 -13.25 -11.00 -3.93
N PHE A 194 -14.47 -10.50 -3.71
CA PHE A 194 -14.89 -9.87 -2.44
C PHE A 194 -16.09 -10.58 -1.79
N GLN A 195 -16.43 -11.80 -2.25
CA GLN A 195 -17.53 -12.61 -1.70
C GLN A 195 -17.08 -13.46 -0.53
#